data_72419dc02a5136a6e6d55c291b35e275
#
_entry.id   72419dc02a5136a6e6d55c291b35e275
#
_cell.length_a   1.000
_cell.length_b   1.000
_cell.length_c   1.000
_cell.angle_alpha   90.00
_cell.angle_beta   90.00
_cell.angle_gamma   90.00
#
_symmetry.space_group_name_H-M   'P 1'
#
loop_
_entity.id
_entity.type
_entity.pdbx_description
1 polymer ?
#
loop_
_entity_poly.entity_id
_entity_poly.type
_entity_poly.pdbx_seq_one_letter_code
_entity_poly.pdbx_strand_id
1 'polypeptide(L)'
;NITLWGTPVVLIETGPWPGPEPDAALVRLNFIALVSALDALATGAVERADPQRYESLPMNESKILYVLVKNATIINGKAQPPFTGDIGLIANRRVQVTSGKRELQTTLTIDDLGDLRTLGGLQTIDATGMTAVPLVDDAVTAGQVIDMPEWKVPTAATIVVGQPARIAILKPAAEPGKFVVDTVLR
;
A
#
# COMPACT_ATOMS: atom_id res chain seq x y z
N ASN A 1 21.41 -24.97 7.82
CA ASN A 1 20.05 -25.07 7.25
C ASN A 1 19.35 -26.29 7.86
N ILE A 2 18.47 -26.04 8.84
CA ILE A 2 17.84 -27.08 9.69
C ILE A 2 17.00 -28.02 8.84
N THR A 3 16.34 -27.52 7.80
CA THR A 3 15.52 -28.32 6.88
C THR A 3 16.34 -29.39 6.15
N LEU A 4 17.60 -29.10 5.82
CA LEU A 4 18.50 -30.08 5.19
C LEU A 4 18.87 -31.23 6.12
N TRP A 5 18.67 -31.09 7.43
CA TRP A 5 18.87 -32.15 8.42
C TRP A 5 17.61 -32.97 8.65
N GLY A 6 16.56 -32.78 7.83
CA GLY A 6 15.31 -33.52 7.95
C GLY A 6 14.40 -33.01 9.08
N THR A 7 14.71 -31.87 9.66
CA THR A 7 13.87 -31.27 10.72
C THR A 7 12.78 -30.40 10.11
N PRO A 8 11.48 -30.70 10.38
CA PRO A 8 10.39 -29.85 9.96
C PRO A 8 10.51 -28.45 10.56
N VAL A 9 10.20 -27.43 9.76
CA VAL A 9 10.22 -26.02 10.18
C VAL A 9 8.88 -25.40 9.88
N VAL A 10 8.33 -24.68 10.86
CA VAL A 10 7.16 -23.82 10.70
C VAL A 10 7.61 -22.38 10.87
N LEU A 11 7.45 -21.56 9.84
CA LEU A 11 7.67 -20.12 9.90
C LEU A 11 6.34 -19.43 10.17
N ILE A 12 6.31 -18.57 11.19
CA ILE A 12 5.16 -17.72 11.49
C ILE A 12 5.62 -16.27 11.34
N GLU A 13 5.09 -15.58 10.35
CA GLU A 13 5.34 -14.16 10.11
C GLU A 13 4.13 -13.34 10.55
N THR A 14 4.30 -12.59 11.61
CA THR A 14 3.24 -11.75 12.17
C THR A 14 3.43 -10.32 11.70
N GLY A 15 2.43 -9.78 10.99
CA GLY A 15 2.43 -8.39 10.55
C GLY A 15 2.38 -7.38 11.70
N PRO A 16 2.67 -6.10 11.45
CA PRO A 16 2.61 -5.05 12.46
C PRO A 16 1.18 -4.83 12.94
N TRP A 17 1.04 -4.63 14.25
CA TRP A 17 -0.23 -4.28 14.86
C TRP A 17 -0.32 -2.75 15.09
N PRO A 18 -1.42 -2.09 14.72
CA PRO A 18 -1.54 -0.64 14.83
C PRO A 18 -1.78 -0.12 16.26
N GLY A 19 -2.11 -1.00 17.20
CA GLY A 19 -2.40 -0.62 18.58
C GLY A 19 -1.16 -0.36 19.43
N PRO A 20 -1.33 0.22 20.63
CA PRO A 20 -0.24 0.53 21.56
C PRO A 20 0.41 -0.72 22.15
N GLU A 21 -0.33 -1.82 22.25
CA GLU A 21 0.12 -3.10 22.81
C GLU A 21 0.01 -4.20 21.77
N PRO A 22 0.82 -5.28 21.87
CA PRO A 22 0.59 -6.49 21.12
C PRO A 22 -0.84 -6.96 21.38
N ASP A 23 -1.64 -7.02 20.34
CA ASP A 23 -3.03 -7.41 20.50
C ASP A 23 -3.13 -8.85 20.99
N ALA A 24 -4.02 -9.07 21.96
CA ALA A 24 -4.38 -10.40 22.42
C ALA A 24 -4.83 -11.31 21.25
N ALA A 25 -5.39 -10.74 20.18
CA ALA A 25 -5.74 -11.48 18.96
C ALA A 25 -4.50 -12.04 18.25
N LEU A 26 -3.41 -11.28 18.12
CA LEU A 26 -2.15 -11.78 17.54
C LEU A 26 -1.55 -12.91 18.37
N VAL A 27 -1.53 -12.74 19.70
CA VAL A 27 -1.06 -13.77 20.64
C VAL A 27 -1.91 -15.03 20.49
N ARG A 28 -3.24 -14.89 20.44
CA ARG A 28 -4.18 -16.01 20.27
C ARG A 28 -3.98 -16.71 18.92
N LEU A 29 -3.80 -15.98 17.83
CA LEU A 29 -3.58 -16.57 16.51
C LEU A 29 -2.28 -17.36 16.46
N ASN A 30 -1.18 -16.82 17.02
CA ASN A 30 0.09 -17.54 17.11
C ASN A 30 -0.04 -18.79 18.00
N PHE A 31 -0.76 -18.71 19.13
CA PHE A 31 -1.03 -19.86 19.98
C PHE A 31 -1.81 -20.94 19.24
N ILE A 32 -2.87 -20.58 18.54
CA ILE A 32 -3.67 -21.52 17.74
C ILE A 32 -2.80 -22.19 16.67
N ALA A 33 -1.97 -21.43 15.96
CA ALA A 33 -1.08 -21.97 14.94
C ALA A 33 -0.10 -23.01 15.52
N LEU A 34 0.52 -22.70 16.67
CA LEU A 34 1.43 -23.61 17.37
C LEU A 34 0.71 -24.88 17.85
N VAL A 35 -0.46 -24.74 18.50
CA VAL A 35 -1.23 -25.88 19.00
C VAL A 35 -1.69 -26.77 17.83
N SER A 36 -2.15 -26.18 16.73
CA SER A 36 -2.56 -26.92 15.53
C SER A 36 -1.39 -27.69 14.91
N ALA A 37 -0.20 -27.10 14.88
CA ALA A 37 0.99 -27.81 14.38
C ALA A 37 1.37 -29.00 15.29
N LEU A 38 1.34 -28.79 16.60
CA LEU A 38 1.61 -29.89 17.58
C LEU A 38 0.56 -30.99 17.52
N ASP A 39 -0.71 -30.66 17.37
CA ASP A 39 -1.80 -31.62 17.21
C ASP A 39 -1.62 -32.44 15.92
N ALA A 40 -1.28 -31.77 14.82
CA ALA A 40 -1.01 -32.44 13.55
C ALA A 40 0.16 -33.44 13.63
N LEU A 41 1.20 -33.10 14.39
CA LEU A 41 2.31 -34.01 14.67
C LEU A 41 1.86 -35.18 15.54
N ALA A 42 1.16 -34.91 16.65
CA ALA A 42 0.74 -35.95 17.62
C ALA A 42 -0.25 -36.95 17.00
N THR A 43 -1.11 -36.50 16.10
CA THR A 43 -2.12 -37.34 15.43
C THR A 43 -1.64 -37.99 14.14
N GLY A 44 -0.41 -37.71 13.69
CA GLY A 44 0.11 -38.15 12.40
C GLY A 44 -0.61 -37.51 11.20
N ALA A 45 -1.30 -36.42 11.38
CA ALA A 45 -1.98 -35.69 10.30
C ALA A 45 -0.98 -35.13 9.28
N VAL A 46 0.21 -34.79 9.72
CA VAL A 46 1.32 -34.32 8.85
C VAL A 46 1.69 -35.38 7.79
N GLU A 47 1.74 -36.66 8.18
CA GLU A 47 2.10 -37.76 7.27
C GLU A 47 1.03 -38.04 6.21
N ARG A 48 -0.21 -37.62 6.49
CA ARG A 48 -1.35 -37.77 5.58
C ARG A 48 -1.62 -36.51 4.75
N ALA A 49 -0.85 -35.43 4.99
CA ALA A 49 -1.01 -34.20 4.24
C ALA A 49 -0.59 -34.41 2.77
N ASP A 50 -1.39 -33.89 1.86
CA ASP A 50 -1.09 -33.93 0.42
C ASP A 50 -0.18 -32.75 0.04
N PRO A 51 1.08 -33.01 -0.38
CA PRO A 51 2.00 -31.96 -0.80
C PRO A 51 1.49 -31.14 -2.01
N GLN A 52 0.62 -31.72 -2.86
CA GLN A 52 0.06 -31.04 -4.03
C GLN A 52 -0.78 -29.82 -3.62
N ARG A 53 -1.33 -29.82 -2.42
CA ARG A 53 -2.06 -28.67 -1.89
C ARG A 53 -1.13 -27.45 -1.69
N TYR A 54 0.12 -27.67 -1.32
CA TYR A 54 1.12 -26.60 -1.24
C TYR A 54 1.54 -26.14 -2.65
N GLU A 55 1.79 -27.05 -3.56
CA GLU A 55 2.16 -26.73 -4.94
C GLU A 55 1.05 -25.97 -5.70
N SER A 56 -0.21 -26.17 -5.29
CA SER A 56 -1.37 -25.47 -5.88
C SER A 56 -1.57 -24.05 -5.35
N LEU A 57 -0.82 -23.63 -4.32
CA LEU A 57 -0.92 -22.25 -3.82
C LEU A 57 -0.43 -21.28 -4.89
N PRO A 58 -1.10 -20.13 -5.05
CA PRO A 58 -0.60 -19.11 -5.95
C PRO A 58 0.77 -18.60 -5.48
N MET A 59 1.62 -18.28 -6.44
CA MET A 59 2.91 -17.66 -6.15
C MET A 59 2.71 -16.37 -5.35
N ASN A 60 3.61 -16.12 -4.41
CA ASN A 60 3.62 -14.89 -3.63
C ASN A 60 4.11 -13.74 -4.52
N GLU A 61 3.21 -13.17 -5.28
CA GLU A 61 3.44 -12.05 -6.17
C GLU A 61 2.74 -10.79 -5.64
N SER A 62 3.36 -9.63 -5.82
CA SER A 62 2.77 -8.33 -5.47
C SER A 62 1.71 -7.93 -6.50
N LYS A 63 0.54 -8.59 -6.46
CA LYS A 63 -0.60 -8.30 -7.35
C LYS A 63 -1.67 -7.41 -6.74
N ILE A 64 -1.54 -7.09 -5.45
CA ILE A 64 -2.49 -6.24 -4.72
C ILE A 64 -1.75 -4.99 -4.27
N LEU A 65 -2.14 -3.88 -4.84
CA LEU A 65 -1.66 -2.57 -4.43
C LEU A 65 -2.31 -2.16 -3.10
N TYR A 66 -1.62 -1.34 -2.32
CA TYR A 66 -2.22 -0.77 -1.12
C TYR A 66 -3.25 0.30 -1.48
N VAL A 67 -2.91 1.18 -2.43
CA VAL A 67 -3.84 2.13 -3.04
C VAL A 67 -3.70 2.03 -4.55
N LEU A 68 -4.84 1.97 -5.24
CA LEU A 68 -4.94 2.07 -6.69
C LEU A 68 -5.77 3.31 -7.04
N VAL A 69 -5.13 4.32 -7.61
CA VAL A 69 -5.80 5.49 -8.18
C VAL A 69 -6.07 5.21 -9.64
N LYS A 70 -7.32 5.27 -10.07
CA LYS A 70 -7.75 4.96 -11.43
C LYS A 70 -8.13 6.20 -12.22
N ASN A 71 -7.80 6.20 -13.50
CA ASN A 71 -8.27 7.17 -14.49
C ASN A 71 -7.93 8.64 -14.17
N ALA A 72 -6.85 8.90 -13.43
CA ALA A 72 -6.43 10.27 -13.11
C ALA A 72 -5.83 10.96 -14.33
N THR A 73 -6.09 12.26 -14.51
CA THR A 73 -5.25 13.11 -15.35
C THR A 73 -3.98 13.45 -14.57
N ILE A 74 -2.84 12.92 -14.98
CA ILE A 74 -1.58 13.05 -14.27
C ILE A 74 -0.77 14.21 -14.85
N ILE A 75 -0.45 15.20 -13.99
CA ILE A 75 0.47 16.29 -14.32
C ILE A 75 1.76 16.05 -13.51
N ASN A 76 2.76 15.46 -14.14
CA ASN A 76 3.95 14.94 -13.45
C ASN A 76 5.20 15.83 -13.59
N GLY A 77 5.05 17.05 -14.05
CA GLY A 77 6.15 17.97 -14.25
C GLY A 77 5.93 18.85 -15.47
N LYS A 78 6.60 20.00 -15.53
CA LYS A 78 6.44 20.94 -16.64
C LYS A 78 7.04 20.42 -17.97
N ALA A 79 7.98 19.49 -17.89
CA ALA A 79 8.66 18.94 -19.05
C ALA A 79 7.84 17.84 -19.78
N GLN A 80 6.76 17.36 -19.18
CA GLN A 80 5.91 16.32 -19.72
C GLN A 80 4.48 16.80 -19.91
N PRO A 81 3.83 16.48 -21.06
CA PRO A 81 2.42 16.77 -21.22
C PRO A 81 1.60 15.95 -20.22
N PRO A 82 0.45 16.48 -19.74
CA PRO A 82 -0.49 15.71 -18.95
C PRO A 82 -0.95 14.46 -19.71
N PHE A 83 -1.16 13.37 -18.99
CA PHE A 83 -1.68 12.12 -19.55
C PHE A 83 -2.69 11.49 -18.60
N THR A 84 -3.57 10.64 -19.13
CA THR A 84 -4.52 9.87 -18.31
C THR A 84 -3.93 8.50 -18.01
N GLY A 85 -3.97 8.09 -16.74
CA GLY A 85 -3.45 6.79 -16.33
C GLY A 85 -3.83 6.46 -14.89
N ASP A 86 -3.40 5.28 -14.46
CA ASP A 86 -3.57 4.78 -13.11
C ASP A 86 -2.26 4.94 -12.33
N ILE A 87 -2.36 5.04 -11.00
CA ILE A 87 -1.21 5.11 -10.09
C ILE A 87 -1.36 4.00 -9.06
N GLY A 88 -0.40 3.08 -9.05
CA GLY A 88 -0.30 1.99 -8.09
C GLY A 88 0.65 2.33 -6.95
N LEU A 89 0.19 2.20 -5.71
CA LEU A 89 0.99 2.47 -4.52
C LEU A 89 1.06 1.23 -3.64
N ILE A 90 2.26 0.92 -3.16
CA ILE A 90 2.51 -0.05 -2.09
C ILE A 90 2.75 0.67 -0.78
N ALA A 91 2.43 0.01 0.33
CA ALA A 91 2.65 0.54 1.66
C ALA A 91 3.78 -0.20 2.37
N ASN A 92 4.75 0.56 2.88
CA ASN A 92 5.68 0.07 3.87
C ASN A 92 5.15 0.46 5.25
N ARG A 93 4.82 -0.54 6.06
CA ARG A 93 4.20 -0.38 7.38
C ARG A 93 5.14 -0.87 8.45
N ARG A 94 5.44 -0.01 9.41
CA ARG A 94 6.29 -0.34 10.57
C ARG A 94 5.76 0.30 11.83
N VAL A 95 5.96 -0.38 12.96
CA VAL A 95 5.67 0.19 14.27
C VAL A 95 6.86 1.03 14.70
N GLN A 96 6.63 2.30 14.96
CA GLN A 96 7.60 3.20 15.58
C GLN A 96 7.25 3.39 17.05
N VAL A 97 8.28 3.39 17.91
CA VAL A 97 8.12 3.68 19.33
C VAL A 97 8.68 5.08 19.59
N THR A 98 7.80 6.01 19.94
CA THR A 98 8.19 7.39 20.27
C THR A 98 7.66 7.71 21.66
N SER A 99 8.57 8.07 22.58
CA SER A 99 8.23 8.37 23.98
C SER A 99 7.40 7.28 24.68
N GLY A 100 7.70 6.00 24.40
CA GLY A 100 7.00 4.85 24.95
C GLY A 100 5.64 4.53 24.31
N LYS A 101 5.17 5.32 23.38
CA LYS A 101 3.96 5.04 22.58
C LYS A 101 4.34 4.33 21.29
N ARG A 102 3.55 3.31 20.94
CA ARG A 102 3.67 2.58 19.68
C ARG A 102 2.71 3.19 18.67
N GLU A 103 3.24 3.58 17.54
CA GLU A 103 2.45 4.13 16.43
C GLU A 103 2.78 3.37 15.16
N LEU A 104 1.76 3.01 14.38
CA LEU A 104 1.94 2.41 13.08
C LEU A 104 2.22 3.53 12.07
N GLN A 105 3.46 3.57 11.59
CA GLN A 105 3.80 4.42 10.45
C GLN A 105 3.54 3.68 9.15
N THR A 106 2.86 4.35 8.24
CA THR A 106 2.65 3.89 6.88
C THR A 106 3.28 4.91 5.93
N THR A 107 4.19 4.47 5.10
CA THR A 107 4.76 5.27 4.01
C THR A 107 4.35 4.64 2.69
N LEU A 108 3.91 5.45 1.75
CA LEU A 108 3.51 5.00 0.43
C LEU A 108 4.66 5.16 -0.56
N THR A 109 4.83 4.17 -1.43
CA THR A 109 5.80 4.20 -2.53
C THR A 109 5.04 3.95 -3.82
N ILE A 110 5.41 4.66 -4.88
CA ILE A 110 4.85 4.46 -6.21
C ILE A 110 5.43 3.15 -6.75
N ASP A 111 4.58 2.15 -6.94
CA ASP A 111 4.95 0.83 -7.43
C ASP A 111 4.86 0.74 -8.95
N ASP A 112 3.79 1.31 -9.50
CA ASP A 112 3.58 1.29 -10.93
C ASP A 112 2.75 2.50 -11.40
N LEU A 113 2.86 2.85 -12.67
CA LEU A 113 2.22 4.01 -13.27
C LEU A 113 1.85 3.71 -14.72
N GLY A 114 0.59 3.86 -15.07
CA GLY A 114 0.12 3.66 -16.44
C GLY A 114 -1.22 2.94 -16.53
N ASP A 115 -1.31 1.83 -17.25
CA ASP A 115 -2.50 1.00 -17.37
C ASP A 115 -2.46 -0.16 -16.38
N LEU A 116 -3.12 0.01 -15.24
CA LEU A 116 -3.14 -0.96 -14.15
C LEU A 116 -4.49 -1.69 -14.03
N ARG A 117 -5.25 -1.82 -15.12
CA ARG A 117 -6.60 -2.41 -15.12
C ARG A 117 -6.64 -3.85 -14.61
N THR A 118 -5.53 -4.58 -14.73
CA THR A 118 -5.41 -5.98 -14.30
C THR A 118 -5.03 -6.12 -12.82
N LEU A 119 -4.66 -5.01 -12.16
CA LEU A 119 -4.28 -5.02 -10.75
C LEU A 119 -5.46 -4.64 -9.87
N GLY A 120 -5.45 -5.19 -8.64
CA GLY A 120 -6.35 -4.82 -7.57
C GLY A 120 -5.70 -3.91 -6.55
N GLY A 121 -6.50 -3.15 -5.80
CA GLY A 121 -6.05 -2.36 -4.66
C GLY A 121 -6.87 -2.67 -3.42
N LEU A 122 -6.24 -2.63 -2.23
CA LEU A 122 -6.97 -2.69 -0.96
C LEU A 122 -7.88 -1.47 -0.82
N GLN A 123 -7.41 -0.33 -1.30
CA GLN A 123 -8.19 0.87 -1.50
C GLN A 123 -8.13 1.26 -2.97
N THR A 124 -9.28 1.52 -3.57
CA THR A 124 -9.37 2.05 -4.94
C THR A 124 -9.98 3.44 -4.90
N ILE A 125 -9.33 4.39 -5.55
CA ILE A 125 -9.78 5.77 -5.74
C ILE A 125 -10.09 5.93 -7.22
N ASP A 126 -11.36 6.13 -7.57
CA ASP A 126 -11.74 6.51 -8.92
C ASP A 126 -11.52 8.02 -9.09
N ALA A 127 -10.48 8.37 -9.82
CA ALA A 127 -10.08 9.75 -10.09
C ALA A 127 -10.53 10.21 -11.49
N THR A 128 -11.56 9.59 -12.05
CA THR A 128 -12.15 10.02 -13.33
C THR A 128 -12.59 11.50 -13.25
N GLY A 129 -12.05 12.32 -14.13
CA GLY A 129 -12.27 13.77 -14.14
C GLY A 129 -11.50 14.54 -13.07
N MET A 130 -10.64 13.87 -12.30
CA MET A 130 -9.74 14.50 -11.33
C MET A 130 -8.32 14.57 -11.88
N THR A 131 -7.50 15.40 -11.22
CA THR A 131 -6.11 15.62 -11.61
C THR A 131 -5.17 15.19 -10.48
N ALA A 132 -4.21 14.33 -10.78
CA ALA A 132 -3.13 13.97 -9.88
C ALA A 132 -1.93 14.89 -10.13
N VAL A 133 -1.45 15.54 -9.08
CA VAL A 133 -0.30 16.47 -9.14
C VAL A 133 0.72 16.13 -8.06
N PRO A 134 2.00 16.45 -8.27
CA PRO A 134 2.99 16.35 -7.20
C PRO A 134 2.62 17.21 -6.00
N LEU A 135 2.72 16.63 -4.80
CA LEU A 135 2.56 17.37 -3.54
C LEU A 135 3.86 18.11 -3.23
N VAL A 136 3.83 19.42 -3.31
CA VAL A 136 5.01 20.30 -3.13
C VAL A 136 5.09 20.91 -1.74
N ASP A 137 3.99 20.89 -0.98
CA ASP A 137 3.89 21.43 0.38
C ASP A 137 3.19 20.41 1.28
N ASP A 138 3.81 20.11 2.42
CA ASP A 138 3.25 19.17 3.42
C ASP A 138 2.07 19.76 4.20
N ALA A 139 1.88 21.08 4.14
CA ALA A 139 0.73 21.75 4.76
C ALA A 139 -0.58 21.56 3.99
N VAL A 140 -0.51 21.04 2.75
CA VAL A 140 -1.71 20.77 1.95
C VAL A 140 -2.52 19.63 2.58
N THR A 141 -3.82 19.87 2.74
CA THR A 141 -4.76 18.91 3.34
C THR A 141 -6.01 18.73 2.47
N ALA A 142 -6.66 17.58 2.62
CA ALA A 142 -7.94 17.32 1.96
C ALA A 142 -9.00 18.38 2.37
N GLY A 143 -9.85 18.76 1.42
CA GLY A 143 -10.86 19.81 1.57
C GLY A 143 -10.36 21.22 1.27
N GLN A 144 -9.06 21.44 1.14
CA GLN A 144 -8.51 22.75 0.79
C GLN A 144 -8.87 23.14 -0.64
N VAL A 145 -9.31 24.38 -0.83
CA VAL A 145 -9.53 24.97 -2.16
C VAL A 145 -8.23 25.60 -2.62
N ILE A 146 -7.81 25.29 -3.83
CA ILE A 146 -6.58 25.79 -4.45
C ILE A 146 -6.86 26.42 -5.81
N ASP A 147 -6.01 27.33 -6.21
CA ASP A 147 -5.96 27.86 -7.56
C ASP A 147 -4.85 27.14 -8.34
N MET A 148 -5.18 26.52 -9.48
CA MET A 148 -4.23 25.71 -10.25
C MET A 148 -3.02 26.52 -10.78
N PRO A 149 -3.15 27.76 -11.23
CA PRO A 149 -2.01 28.61 -11.56
C PRO A 149 -1.02 28.85 -10.42
N GLU A 150 -1.49 28.80 -9.16
CA GLU A 150 -0.65 28.94 -7.97
C GLU A 150 0.05 27.61 -7.58
N TRP A 151 -0.43 26.48 -8.09
CA TRP A 151 0.20 25.19 -7.83
C TRP A 151 1.54 25.08 -8.53
N LYS A 152 2.59 25.08 -7.76
CA LYS A 152 3.98 25.03 -8.27
C LYS A 152 4.36 23.62 -8.71
N VAL A 153 3.95 23.23 -9.93
CA VAL A 153 4.39 21.95 -10.50
C VAL A 153 5.90 22.00 -10.73
N PRO A 154 6.67 21.00 -10.22
CA PRO A 154 8.12 20.92 -10.46
C PRO A 154 8.45 20.83 -11.95
N THR A 155 9.67 21.24 -12.32
CA THR A 155 10.15 21.10 -13.71
C THR A 155 10.33 19.64 -14.08
N ALA A 156 11.00 18.88 -13.22
CA ALA A 156 11.19 17.44 -13.39
C ALA A 156 9.97 16.65 -12.92
N ALA A 157 9.78 15.47 -13.49
CA ALA A 157 8.80 14.49 -13.00
C ALA A 157 9.16 14.04 -11.57
N THR A 158 8.16 13.98 -10.69
CA THR A 158 8.33 13.53 -9.30
C THR A 158 7.38 12.40 -8.93
N ILE A 159 6.32 12.15 -9.72
CA ILE A 159 5.49 10.93 -9.64
C ILE A 159 6.22 9.86 -10.45
N VAL A 160 7.15 9.16 -9.81
CA VAL A 160 8.08 8.22 -10.46
C VAL A 160 8.08 6.90 -9.69
N VAL A 161 8.04 5.79 -10.42
CA VAL A 161 8.10 4.44 -9.84
C VAL A 161 9.35 4.29 -8.96
N GLY A 162 9.18 3.68 -7.80
CA GLY A 162 10.21 3.48 -6.78
C GLY A 162 10.43 4.68 -5.84
N GLN A 163 9.77 5.81 -6.07
CA GLN A 163 9.87 6.99 -5.20
C GLN A 163 8.73 7.03 -4.17
N PRO A 164 8.96 7.67 -3.01
CA PRO A 164 7.88 7.93 -2.05
C PRO A 164 6.73 8.68 -2.71
N ALA A 165 5.51 8.25 -2.41
CA ALA A 165 4.32 8.92 -2.91
C ALA A 165 4.20 10.30 -2.26
N ARG A 166 4.14 11.31 -3.07
CA ARG A 166 3.87 12.71 -2.70
C ARG A 166 2.92 13.27 -3.74
N ILE A 167 1.62 12.97 -3.60
CA ILE A 167 0.61 13.20 -4.63
C ILE A 167 -0.63 13.83 -3.99
N ALA A 168 -1.15 14.88 -4.62
CA ALA A 168 -2.48 15.41 -4.34
C ALA A 168 -3.41 15.04 -5.50
N ILE A 169 -4.60 14.54 -5.17
CA ILE A 169 -5.69 14.32 -6.12
C ILE A 169 -6.62 15.53 -6.03
N LEU A 170 -6.82 16.18 -7.14
CA LEU A 170 -7.55 17.44 -7.24
C LEU A 170 -8.85 17.24 -8.02
N LYS A 171 -9.95 17.64 -7.40
CA LYS A 171 -11.28 17.64 -8.01
C LYS A 171 -11.62 19.06 -8.49
N PRO A 172 -12.17 19.26 -9.69
CA PRO A 172 -12.65 20.58 -10.10
C PRO A 172 -13.65 21.15 -9.11
N ALA A 173 -13.48 22.41 -8.73
CA ALA A 173 -14.43 23.15 -7.91
C ALA A 173 -15.56 23.75 -8.76
N ALA A 174 -16.60 24.29 -8.10
CA ALA A 174 -17.69 24.98 -8.79
C ALA A 174 -17.22 26.26 -9.51
N GLU A 175 -16.17 26.93 -8.96
CA GLU A 175 -15.57 28.11 -9.58
C GLU A 175 -14.57 27.68 -10.66
N PRO A 176 -14.66 28.27 -11.87
CA PRO A 176 -13.71 27.98 -12.94
C PRO A 176 -12.25 28.25 -12.52
N GLY A 177 -11.34 27.33 -12.83
CA GLY A 177 -9.90 27.44 -12.51
C GLY A 177 -9.54 27.05 -11.08
N LYS A 178 -10.51 26.81 -10.21
CA LYS A 178 -10.27 26.33 -8.84
C LYS A 178 -10.49 24.84 -8.71
N PHE A 179 -9.76 24.26 -7.76
CA PHE A 179 -9.82 22.84 -7.43
C PHE A 179 -9.94 22.64 -5.93
N VAL A 180 -10.56 21.55 -5.54
CA VAL A 180 -10.56 21.06 -4.15
C VAL A 180 -9.60 19.91 -4.05
N VAL A 181 -8.73 19.91 -3.06
CA VAL A 181 -7.89 18.74 -2.74
C VAL A 181 -8.81 17.64 -2.21
N ASP A 182 -9.01 16.60 -2.99
CA ASP A 182 -9.85 15.47 -2.61
C ASP A 182 -9.08 14.54 -1.68
N THR A 183 -7.88 14.15 -2.09
CA THR A 183 -7.05 13.18 -1.35
C THR A 183 -5.58 13.59 -1.40
N VAL A 184 -4.85 13.34 -0.31
CA VAL A 184 -3.40 13.48 -0.22
C VAL A 184 -2.79 12.12 0.07
N LEU A 185 -1.86 11.67 -0.78
CA LEU A 185 -1.14 10.40 -0.70
C LEU A 185 0.34 10.67 -0.39
N ARG A 186 0.82 10.17 0.78
CA ARG A 186 2.19 10.36 1.27
C ARG A 186 2.64 9.25 2.24
#